data_114da2042a1e84179b3bf7f8728909f9
#
_entry.id   114da2042a1e84179b3bf7f8728909f9
#
_cell.length_a   1.000
_cell.length_b   1.000
_cell.length_c   1.000
_cell.angle_alpha   90.00
_cell.angle_beta   90.00
_cell.angle_gamma   90.00
#
_symmetry.space_group_name_H-M   'P 1'
#
loop_
_entity.id
_entity.type
_entity.pdbx_description
1 polymer ?
#
loop_
_entity_poly.entity_id
_entity_poly.type
_entity_poly.pdbx_seq_one_letter_code
_entity_poly.pdbx_strand_id
1 'polypeptide(L)' 'MRIDKYLKVSRLIKRRAVANEACDQGRISVNGKAVKASYDVKEGDIMEIRMGERIIKVKVINIAEHVLKNDASSLYEVL' A
#
# COMPACT_ATOMS: atom_id res chain seq x y z
N MET A 1 4.96 -10.16 -1.83
CA MET A 1 5.24 -8.88 -2.57
C MET A 1 5.63 -7.80 -1.59
N ARG A 2 6.66 -7.04 -1.89
CA ARG A 2 7.05 -5.88 -1.07
C ARG A 2 5.95 -4.83 -1.07
N ILE A 3 5.73 -4.19 0.07
CA ILE A 3 4.66 -3.21 0.21
C ILE A 3 4.88 -1.98 -0.68
N ASP A 4 6.13 -1.57 -0.90
CA ASP A 4 6.41 -0.43 -1.78
C ASP A 4 5.97 -0.73 -3.22
N LYS A 5 6.17 -1.96 -3.68
CA LYS A 5 5.70 -2.38 -5.00
C LYS A 5 4.18 -2.47 -5.04
N TYR A 6 3.57 -3.02 -3.99
CA TYR A 6 2.12 -3.14 -3.91
C TYR A 6 1.44 -1.76 -3.98
N LEU A 7 1.97 -0.78 -3.26
CA LEU A 7 1.45 0.59 -3.28
C LEU A 7 1.49 1.19 -4.68
N LYS A 8 2.55 0.90 -5.43
CA LYS A 8 2.68 1.38 -6.80
C LYS A 8 1.74 0.63 -7.75
N VAL A 9 1.69 -0.70 -7.67
CA VAL A 9 0.86 -1.53 -8.55
C VAL A 9 -0.62 -1.23 -8.34
N SER A 10 -1.05 -1.06 -7.10
CA SER A 10 -2.43 -0.72 -6.75
C SER A 10 -2.79 0.73 -7.07
N ARG A 11 -1.79 1.54 -7.46
CA ARG A 11 -1.93 2.97 -7.75
C ARG A 11 -2.37 3.82 -6.56
N LEU A 12 -2.24 3.29 -5.36
CA LEU A 12 -2.43 4.08 -4.14
C LEU A 12 -1.35 5.16 -4.05
N ILE A 13 -0.13 4.85 -4.52
CA ILE A 13 0.96 5.80 -4.68
C ILE A 13 1.51 5.64 -6.09
N LYS A 14 1.66 6.74 -6.82
CA LYS A 14 2.04 6.71 -8.23
C LYS A 14 3.44 6.18 -8.51
N ARG A 15 4.39 6.45 -7.61
CA ARG A 15 5.80 6.11 -7.79
C ARG A 15 6.27 5.22 -6.67
N ARG A 16 7.00 4.15 -7.03
CA ARG A 16 7.55 3.24 -6.04
C ARG A 16 8.55 3.92 -5.11
N ALA A 17 9.35 4.86 -5.64
CA ALA A 17 10.30 5.62 -4.82
C ALA A 17 9.58 6.44 -3.74
N VAL A 18 8.43 7.02 -4.07
CA VAL A 18 7.61 7.76 -3.10
C VAL A 18 7.03 6.81 -2.05
N ALA A 19 6.60 5.62 -2.47
CA ALA A 19 6.09 4.60 -1.54
C ALA A 19 7.19 4.15 -0.58
N ASN A 20 8.39 3.93 -1.10
CA ASN A 20 9.55 3.55 -0.29
C ASN A 20 9.86 4.62 0.76
N GLU A 21 9.90 5.88 0.34
CA GLU A 21 10.15 7.01 1.22
C GLU A 21 9.06 7.16 2.28
N ALA A 22 7.81 6.97 1.92
CA ALA A 22 6.69 7.02 2.86
C ALA A 22 6.84 5.96 3.96
N CYS A 23 7.27 4.75 3.59
CA CYS A 23 7.56 3.70 4.57
C CYS A 23 8.70 4.12 5.50
N ASP A 24 9.79 4.65 4.94
CA ASP A 24 10.94 5.09 5.72
C ASP A 24 10.57 6.22 6.71
N GLN A 25 9.60 7.03 6.36
CA GLN A 25 9.12 8.13 7.21
C GLN A 25 8.05 7.69 8.21
N GLY A 26 7.74 6.41 8.27
CA GLY A 26 6.75 5.88 9.21
C GLY A 26 5.31 6.23 8.85
N ARG A 27 5.04 6.58 7.60
CA ARG A 27 3.70 6.97 7.15
C ARG A 27 2.84 5.79 6.70
N ILE A 28 3.42 4.62 6.57
CA ILE A 28 2.70 3.41 6.16
C ILE A 28 2.69 2.44 7.32
N SER A 29 1.51 2.02 7.73
CA SER A 29 1.33 1.05 8.80
C SER A 29 0.50 -0.13 8.30
N VAL A 30 0.77 -1.30 8.85
CA VAL A 30 -0.01 -2.51 8.55
C VAL A 30 -0.42 -3.13 9.88
N ASN A 31 -1.72 -3.36 10.01
CA ASN A 31 -2.28 -3.96 11.23
C ASN A 31 -1.86 -3.19 12.50
N GLY A 32 -1.77 -1.86 12.37
CA GLY A 32 -1.45 -0.98 13.49
C GLY A 32 0.03 -0.73 13.74
N LYS A 33 0.92 -1.28 12.91
CA LYS A 33 2.37 -1.12 13.09
C LYS A 33 3.01 -0.52 11.86
N ALA A 34 3.90 0.47 12.04
CA ALA A 34 4.68 1.02 10.95
C ALA A 34 5.59 -0.09 10.39
N VAL A 35 5.69 -0.13 9.08
CA VAL A 35 6.45 -1.18 8.39
C VAL A 35 7.50 -0.57 7.46
N LYS A 36 8.53 -1.36 7.17
CA LYS A 36 9.55 -1.01 6.18
C LYS A 36 9.02 -1.25 4.78
N ALA A 37 9.65 -0.61 3.79
CA ALA A 37 9.30 -0.76 2.39
C ALA A 37 9.39 -2.21 1.90
N SER A 38 10.22 -3.01 2.53
CA SER A 38 10.41 -4.44 2.19
C SER A 38 9.37 -5.36 2.83
N TYR A 39 8.45 -4.83 3.63
CA TYR A 39 7.41 -5.65 4.27
C TYR A 39 6.65 -6.47 3.21
N ASP A 40 6.46 -7.75 3.50
CA ASP A 40 5.76 -8.67 2.61
C ASP A 40 4.26 -8.60 2.84
N VAL A 41 3.55 -7.94 1.92
CA VAL A 41 2.11 -7.73 2.01
C VAL A 41 1.36 -9.04 1.81
N LYS A 42 0.31 -9.24 2.59
CA LYS A 42 -0.55 -10.43 2.51
C LYS A 42 -2.00 -10.02 2.36
N GLU A 43 -2.77 -10.87 1.70
CA GLU A 43 -4.21 -10.69 1.60
C GLU A 43 -4.82 -10.64 3.01
N GLY A 44 -5.73 -9.69 3.21
CA GLY A 44 -6.36 -9.48 4.50
C GLY A 44 -5.65 -8.44 5.38
N ASP A 45 -4.44 -8.01 5.02
CA ASP A 45 -3.76 -6.96 5.77
C ASP A 45 -4.56 -5.66 5.74
N ILE A 46 -4.61 -4.98 6.87
CA ILE A 46 -5.22 -3.64 6.99
C ILE A 46 -4.10 -2.63 6.97
N MET A 47 -4.05 -1.83 5.92
CA MET A 47 -2.99 -0.87 5.69
C MET A 47 -3.49 0.55 5.92
N GLU A 48 -2.70 1.38 6.59
CA GLU A 48 -2.97 2.80 6.72
C GLU A 48 -1.89 3.58 6.02
N ILE A 49 -2.30 4.54 5.19
CA ILE A 49 -1.42 5.43 4.45
C ILE A 49 -1.69 6.84 4.93
N ARG A 50 -0.69 7.45 5.56
CA ARG A 50 -0.82 8.84 6.01
C ARG A 50 -0.20 9.77 4.97
N MET A 51 -1.02 10.65 4.42
CA MET A 51 -0.60 11.63 3.42
C MET A 51 -0.98 13.02 3.93
N GLY A 52 -0.02 13.70 4.53
CA GLY A 52 -0.28 14.98 5.20
C GLY A 52 -1.23 14.77 6.38
N GLU A 53 -2.36 15.47 6.37
CA GLU A 53 -3.38 15.34 7.41
C GLU A 53 -4.41 14.25 7.11
N ARG A 54 -4.31 13.62 5.94
CA ARG A 54 -5.26 12.59 5.53
C ARG A 54 -4.71 11.21 5.84
N ILE A 55 -5.59 10.33 6.31
CA ILE A 55 -5.27 8.93 6.53
C ILE A 55 -6.21 8.11 5.67
N ILE A 56 -5.63 7.28 4.82
CA ILE A 56 -6.38 6.35 3.98
C ILE A 56 -6.19 4.96 4.55
N LYS A 57 -7.29 4.30 4.87
CA LYS A 57 -7.26 2.94 5.41
C LYS A 57 -7.85 1.99 4.37
N VAL A 58 -7.10 0.96 4.03
CA VAL A 58 -7.51 -0.02 3.03
C VAL A 58 -7.25 -1.43 3.50
N LYS A 59 -8.05 -2.36 3.01
CA LYS A 59 -7.83 -3.78 3.22
C LYS A 59 -7.26 -4.37 1.93
N VAL A 60 -6.19 -5.14 2.05
CA VAL A 60 -5.57 -5.84 0.92
C VAL A 60 -6.47 -7.01 0.53
N ILE A 61 -7.04 -6.95 -0.66
CA ILE A 61 -7.95 -7.98 -1.17
C ILE A 61 -7.20 -8.98 -2.03
N ASN A 62 -6.32 -8.48 -2.90
CA ASN A 62 -5.62 -9.32 -3.86
C ASN A 62 -4.21 -8.80 -4.05
N ILE A 63 -3.28 -9.69 -4.40
CA ILE A 63 -1.90 -9.36 -4.67
C ILE A 63 -1.58 -9.81 -6.08
N ALA A 64 -1.15 -8.87 -6.94
CA ALA A 64 -0.82 -9.15 -8.33
C ALA A 64 0.41 -8.35 -8.73
N GLU A 65 1.31 -8.98 -9.49
CA GLU A 65 2.54 -8.34 -9.98
C GLU A 65 2.24 -7.24 -11.00
N HIS A 66 1.22 -7.46 -11.82
CA HIS A 66 0.82 -6.52 -12.86
C HIS A 66 -0.70 -6.48 -12.95
N VAL A 67 -1.26 -5.29 -13.07
CA VAL A 67 -2.68 -5.10 -13.34
C VAL A 67 -2.85 -3.97 -14.34
N LEU A 68 -3.92 -4.03 -15.11
CA LEU A 68 -4.30 -2.93 -15.95
C LEU A 68 -4.78 -1.76 -15.08
N LYS A 69 -4.64 -0.54 -15.58
CA LYS A 69 -5.01 0.66 -14.84
C LYS A 69 -6.43 0.59 -14.29
N ASN A 70 -7.36 0.06 -15.07
CA ASN A 70 -8.77 -0.01 -14.67
C ASN A 70 -9.02 -1.05 -13.56
N ASP A 71 -8.08 -1.99 -13.39
CA ASP A 71 -8.23 -3.08 -12.43
C ASP A 71 -7.42 -2.86 -11.15
N ALA A 72 -6.63 -1.80 -11.08
CA ALA A 72 -5.77 -1.54 -9.92
C ALA A 72 -6.59 -1.41 -8.62
N SER A 73 -7.78 -0.80 -8.69
CA SER A 73 -8.63 -0.63 -7.52
C SER A 73 -9.25 -1.94 -7.02
N SER A 74 -9.18 -3.02 -7.81
CA SER A 74 -9.65 -4.34 -7.39
C SER A 74 -8.69 -5.03 -6.42
N LEU A 75 -7.49 -4.49 -6.24
CA LEU A 75 -6.49 -5.06 -5.35
C LEU A 75 -6.76 -4.73 -3.88
N TYR A 76 -7.56 -3.71 -3.61
CA TYR A 76 -7.82 -3.26 -2.25
C TYR A 76 -9.26 -2.78 -2.11
N GLU A 77 -9.68 -2.70 -0.84
CA GLU A 77 -10.98 -2.15 -0.46
C GLU A 77 -10.74 -0.98 0.49
N VAL A 78 -11.31 0.18 0.18
CA VAL A 78 -11.23 1.36 1.06
C VAL A 78 -12.17 1.17 2.25
N LEU A 79 -11.64 1.33 3.44
CA LEU A 79 -12.40 1.14 4.67
C LEU A 79 -12.93 2.45 5.23
#